data_2d9dc856011a801a6c0b5100959b3fa4
#
_entry.id   2d9dc856011a801a6c0b5100959b3fa4
#
_cell.length_a   1.000
_cell.length_b   1.000
_cell.length_c   1.000
_cell.angle_alpha   90.00
_cell.angle_beta   90.00
_cell.angle_gamma   90.00
#
_symmetry.space_group_name_H-M   'P 1'
#
loop_
_entity.id
_entity.type
_entity.pdbx_description
1 polymer ?
#
loop_
_entity_poly.entity_id
_entity_poly.type
_entity_poly.pdbx_seq_one_letter_code
_entity_poly.pdbx_strand_id
1 'polypeptide(L)'
;MGVSVLRRRARRLDGDRRGGDRGLGRLCVAARTDEEAGVRRRFSLVTAWLTTAVFLALIAPLFALPYPLAVRASGLAGRLLLPLSPAAGRVRDNLALLGRNGGPRAARRLTAQVGDSFGRVLAEYIRMGGFAARPGLLHVHGGDALRAALKAGRGAIIVSAHFGNWEAIRLAGRGLGVEVGIIYRPFNNPAFNAVALGKIAMAGGPVLYKGAAGLKQMVRHLRGGGAILILLDQRLGDGAALPFMGRTAHTATSVAALAQRMGAPLIPAVGQRRADGLSFDVTFEPPIIADAPDAAMRAVNARFEAWIDRAPGQWFWLHRRWKWAGDPVSGSSVTCSSADT
;
A
#
# COMPACT_ATOMS: atom_id res chain seq x y z
N MET A 1 -5.84 48.00 -41.43
CA MET A 1 -7.05 48.04 -40.54
C MET A 1 -7.10 46.72 -39.76
N GLY A 2 -6.81 46.72 -38.47
CA GLY A 2 -6.94 45.46 -37.70
C GLY A 2 -6.05 45.25 -36.51
N VAL A 3 -5.52 46.30 -35.82
CA VAL A 3 -4.68 46.14 -34.63
C VAL A 3 -5.20 46.94 -33.41
N SER A 4 -6.39 47.53 -33.51
CA SER A 4 -6.89 48.49 -32.52
C SER A 4 -8.01 47.94 -31.57
N VAL A 5 -8.44 46.68 -31.67
CA VAL A 5 -9.58 46.17 -30.93
C VAL A 5 -9.21 45.30 -29.71
N LEU A 6 -7.95 44.88 -29.58
CA LEU A 6 -7.52 44.00 -28.49
C LEU A 6 -6.96 44.70 -27.23
N ARG A 7 -6.88 46.05 -27.22
CA ARG A 7 -6.38 46.82 -26.05
C ARG A 7 -7.45 47.46 -25.16
N ARG A 8 -8.74 47.22 -25.38
CA ARG A 8 -9.81 47.82 -24.59
C ARG A 8 -10.60 46.83 -23.67
N ARG A 9 -10.15 45.58 -23.55
CA ARG A 9 -10.78 44.60 -22.60
C ARG A 9 -9.98 44.28 -21.35
N ALA A 10 -8.83 44.91 -21.17
CA ALA A 10 -7.95 44.65 -19.99
C ALA A 10 -8.06 45.69 -18.87
N ARG A 11 -9.04 46.61 -18.90
CA ARG A 11 -9.18 47.66 -17.87
C ARG A 11 -10.57 47.77 -17.23
N ARG A 12 -11.31 46.63 -17.10
CA ARG A 12 -12.59 46.63 -16.38
C ARG A 12 -12.81 45.41 -15.46
N LEU A 13 -11.74 44.90 -14.82
CA LEU A 13 -11.86 43.86 -13.78
C LEU A 13 -11.00 44.19 -12.53
N ASP A 14 -10.76 45.48 -12.28
CA ASP A 14 -10.16 45.93 -11.03
C ASP A 14 -11.20 46.75 -10.25
N GLY A 15 -12.11 46.10 -9.59
CA GLY A 15 -13.09 46.76 -8.74
C GLY A 15 -14.17 45.85 -8.24
N ASP A 16 -13.80 44.82 -7.48
CA ASP A 16 -14.64 44.32 -6.37
C ASP A 16 -13.86 43.29 -5.55
N ARG A 17 -13.07 43.76 -4.62
CA ARG A 17 -12.47 42.99 -3.55
C ARG A 17 -12.92 43.57 -2.22
N ARG A 18 -14.10 43.18 -1.73
CA ARG A 18 -14.41 43.12 -0.29
C ARG A 18 -15.70 42.35 -0.08
N GLY A 19 -15.59 41.18 0.54
CA GLY A 19 -16.73 40.49 1.15
C GLY A 19 -16.85 39.02 0.79
N GLY A 20 -16.46 38.12 1.68
CA GLY A 20 -16.86 36.73 1.62
C GLY A 20 -15.76 35.70 1.78
N ASP A 21 -14.99 35.85 2.85
CA ASP A 21 -14.16 34.76 3.36
C ASP A 21 -15.02 33.82 4.20
N ARG A 22 -15.17 32.58 3.77
CA ARG A 22 -15.32 31.38 4.62
C ARG A 22 -15.56 30.12 3.76
N GLY A 23 -14.55 29.23 3.75
CA GLY A 23 -14.85 27.83 3.64
C GLY A 23 -14.73 27.17 2.29
N LEU A 24 -13.56 27.14 1.74
CA LEU A 24 -13.13 26.01 0.89
C LEU A 24 -11.63 25.86 1.09
N GLY A 25 -11.28 24.96 1.98
CA GLY A 25 -9.92 24.49 2.12
C GLY A 25 -9.42 24.08 0.74
N ARG A 26 -8.60 24.93 0.13
CA ARG A 26 -7.96 24.67 -1.15
C ARG A 26 -7.19 23.37 -1.02
N LEU A 27 -7.67 22.34 -1.70
CA LEU A 27 -6.89 21.14 -1.97
C LEU A 27 -5.57 21.58 -2.65
N CYS A 28 -4.53 21.81 -1.86
CA CYS A 28 -3.14 21.87 -2.32
C CYS A 28 -2.65 20.48 -2.73
N VAL A 29 -3.40 19.77 -3.59
CA VAL A 29 -3.04 18.46 -4.13
C VAL A 29 -2.45 18.59 -5.54
N ALA A 30 -2.67 19.72 -6.23
CA ALA A 30 -2.24 19.87 -7.61
C ALA A 30 -0.76 20.25 -7.79
N ALA A 31 -0.13 20.92 -6.82
CA ALA A 31 1.25 21.41 -7.00
C ALA A 31 2.34 20.38 -6.61
N ARG A 32 2.01 19.31 -5.87
CA ARG A 32 2.99 18.26 -5.49
C ARG A 32 3.13 17.12 -6.49
N THR A 33 2.23 16.98 -7.44
CA THR A 33 2.34 15.93 -8.47
C THR A 33 3.39 16.24 -9.52
N ASP A 34 3.74 17.50 -9.72
CA ASP A 34 4.73 17.92 -10.73
C ASP A 34 6.16 17.90 -10.17
N GLU A 35 6.36 18.11 -8.88
CA GLU A 35 7.68 18.03 -8.24
C GLU A 35 8.14 16.58 -8.04
N GLU A 36 7.23 15.63 -7.76
CA GLU A 36 7.55 14.19 -7.78
C GLU A 36 7.85 13.69 -9.20
N ALA A 37 7.37 14.36 -10.24
CA ALA A 37 7.70 14.07 -11.63
C ALA A 37 9.13 14.53 -12.01
N GLY A 38 9.65 15.55 -11.34
CA GLY A 38 10.97 16.15 -11.64
C GLY A 38 12.17 15.33 -11.14
N VAL A 39 12.00 14.43 -10.17
CA VAL A 39 13.06 13.56 -9.61
C VAL A 39 13.06 12.17 -10.26
N ARG A 40 12.31 11.95 -11.33
CA ARG A 40 12.46 10.72 -12.12
C ARG A 40 13.81 10.78 -12.84
N ARG A 41 14.85 10.17 -12.26
CA ARG A 41 15.99 9.72 -13.07
C ARG A 41 15.38 8.94 -14.24
N ARG A 42 15.44 9.53 -15.44
CA ARG A 42 15.09 8.86 -16.70
C ARG A 42 16.11 7.73 -16.89
N PHE A 43 15.81 6.53 -16.37
CA PHE A 43 16.51 5.37 -16.86
C PHE A 43 16.28 5.31 -18.36
N SER A 44 17.36 5.22 -19.15
CA SER A 44 17.17 4.95 -20.57
C SER A 44 16.36 3.64 -20.66
N LEU A 45 15.49 3.51 -21.64
CA LEU A 45 14.72 2.26 -21.82
C LEU A 45 15.65 1.05 -21.90
N VAL A 46 16.82 1.20 -22.51
CA VAL A 46 17.85 0.16 -22.60
C VAL A 46 18.33 -0.25 -21.20
N THR A 47 18.68 0.69 -20.35
CA THR A 47 19.09 0.40 -18.95
C THR A 47 17.97 -0.27 -18.16
N ALA A 48 16.71 0.18 -18.35
CA ALA A 48 15.56 -0.43 -17.70
C ALA A 48 15.37 -1.89 -18.12
N TRP A 49 15.48 -2.21 -19.41
CA TRP A 49 15.38 -3.57 -19.92
C TRP A 49 16.57 -4.43 -19.49
N LEU A 50 17.81 -3.92 -19.54
CA LEU A 50 18.99 -4.65 -19.09
C LEU A 50 18.92 -4.99 -17.61
N THR A 51 18.61 -4.05 -16.75
CA THR A 51 18.48 -4.32 -15.30
C THR A 51 17.35 -5.29 -14.99
N THR A 52 16.25 -5.23 -15.73
CA THR A 52 15.15 -6.18 -15.59
C THR A 52 15.55 -7.57 -16.10
N ALA A 53 16.24 -7.66 -17.24
CA ALA A 53 16.74 -8.92 -17.79
C ALA A 53 17.74 -9.59 -16.85
N VAL A 54 18.69 -8.83 -16.28
CA VAL A 54 19.64 -9.35 -15.27
C VAL A 54 18.89 -9.85 -14.04
N PHE A 55 17.92 -9.09 -13.52
CA PHE A 55 17.08 -9.53 -12.40
C PHE A 55 16.35 -10.84 -12.74
N LEU A 56 15.70 -10.93 -13.90
CA LEU A 56 14.98 -12.12 -14.34
C LEU A 56 15.93 -13.30 -14.52
N ALA A 57 17.13 -13.10 -15.06
CA ALA A 57 18.14 -14.15 -15.20
C ALA A 57 18.60 -14.70 -13.83
N LEU A 58 18.82 -13.82 -12.85
CA LEU A 58 19.20 -14.21 -11.48
C LEU A 58 18.11 -15.04 -10.77
N ILE A 59 16.84 -14.78 -11.07
CA ILE A 59 15.72 -15.52 -10.48
C ILE A 59 15.24 -16.67 -11.37
N ALA A 60 15.75 -16.79 -12.61
CA ALA A 60 15.36 -17.84 -13.58
C ALA A 60 15.44 -19.27 -12.99
N PRO A 61 16.45 -19.64 -12.21
CA PRO A 61 16.50 -20.96 -11.58
C PRO A 61 15.28 -21.28 -10.71
N LEU A 62 14.66 -20.28 -10.09
CA LEU A 62 13.43 -20.46 -9.31
C LEU A 62 12.23 -20.87 -10.17
N PHE A 63 12.25 -20.57 -11.46
CA PHE A 63 11.18 -21.02 -12.39
C PHE A 63 11.29 -22.49 -12.76
N ALA A 64 12.50 -23.05 -12.71
CA ALA A 64 12.72 -24.47 -12.99
C ALA A 64 12.33 -25.37 -11.81
N LEU A 65 12.30 -24.84 -10.59
CA LEU A 65 11.91 -25.61 -9.41
C LEU A 65 10.39 -25.83 -9.35
N PRO A 66 9.91 -26.95 -8.79
CA PRO A 66 8.53 -27.09 -8.36
C PRO A 66 8.12 -25.93 -7.43
N TYR A 67 6.85 -25.47 -7.52
CA TYR A 67 6.37 -24.29 -6.78
C TYR A 67 6.74 -24.30 -5.29
N PRO A 68 6.53 -25.41 -4.52
CA PRO A 68 6.87 -25.41 -3.10
C PRO A 68 8.36 -25.22 -2.82
N LEU A 69 9.21 -25.78 -3.69
CA LEU A 69 10.67 -25.66 -3.56
C LEU A 69 11.13 -24.25 -3.91
N ALA A 70 10.57 -23.62 -4.95
CA ALA A 70 10.86 -22.23 -5.30
C ALA A 70 10.54 -21.28 -4.15
N VAL A 71 9.36 -21.43 -3.52
CA VAL A 71 8.95 -20.60 -2.39
C VAL A 71 9.86 -20.80 -1.18
N ARG A 72 10.21 -22.06 -0.85
CA ARG A 72 11.11 -22.38 0.26
C ARG A 72 12.53 -21.87 0.03
N ALA A 73 13.08 -22.07 -1.17
CA ALA A 73 14.42 -21.61 -1.53
C ALA A 73 14.52 -20.07 -1.47
N SER A 74 13.53 -19.36 -1.99
CA SER A 74 13.48 -17.90 -1.89
C SER A 74 13.34 -17.41 -0.45
N GLY A 75 12.55 -18.09 0.37
CA GLY A 75 12.44 -17.80 1.79
C GLY A 75 13.79 -17.96 2.49
N LEU A 76 14.47 -19.09 2.25
CA LEU A 76 15.82 -19.34 2.81
C LEU A 76 16.82 -18.28 2.35
N ALA A 77 16.83 -17.93 1.07
CA ALA A 77 17.70 -16.88 0.54
C ALA A 77 17.41 -15.54 1.24
N GLY A 78 16.16 -15.13 1.36
CA GLY A 78 15.78 -13.91 2.08
C GLY A 78 16.19 -13.93 3.56
N ARG A 79 16.01 -15.07 4.23
CA ARG A 79 16.42 -15.31 5.62
C ARG A 79 17.91 -15.10 5.84
N LEU A 80 18.74 -15.52 4.90
CA LEU A 80 20.20 -15.41 4.98
C LEU A 80 20.70 -14.03 4.54
N LEU A 81 20.14 -13.48 3.47
CA LEU A 81 20.64 -12.27 2.84
C LEU A 81 20.14 -10.97 3.50
N LEU A 82 18.88 -10.91 3.97
CA LEU A 82 18.35 -9.67 4.53
C LEU A 82 19.15 -9.19 5.77
N PRO A 83 19.55 -10.04 6.73
CA PRO A 83 20.37 -9.61 7.87
C PRO A 83 21.75 -9.05 7.50
N LEU A 84 22.26 -9.38 6.31
CA LEU A 84 23.54 -8.91 5.78
C LEU A 84 23.40 -7.63 4.95
N SER A 85 22.17 -7.25 4.62
CA SER A 85 21.89 -6.08 3.77
C SER A 85 21.81 -4.78 4.59
N PRO A 86 22.04 -3.61 3.96
CA PRO A 86 21.79 -2.31 4.59
C PRO A 86 20.35 -2.13 5.07
N ALA A 87 19.40 -2.85 4.47
CA ALA A 87 17.99 -2.79 4.84
C ALA A 87 17.73 -3.36 6.26
N ALA A 88 18.59 -4.22 6.79
CA ALA A 88 18.50 -4.71 8.16
C ALA A 88 18.54 -3.58 9.21
N GLY A 89 19.22 -2.46 8.90
CA GLY A 89 19.22 -1.27 9.74
C GLY A 89 17.82 -0.77 10.04
N ARG A 90 16.93 -0.74 9.04
CA ARG A 90 15.55 -0.26 9.21
C ARG A 90 14.74 -1.11 10.19
N VAL A 91 14.95 -2.43 10.21
CA VAL A 91 14.30 -3.31 11.19
C VAL A 91 14.78 -2.96 12.60
N ARG A 92 16.10 -2.79 12.79
CA ARG A 92 16.67 -2.40 14.08
C ARG A 92 16.18 -1.04 14.54
N ASP A 93 16.15 -0.05 13.64
CA ASP A 93 15.68 1.31 13.94
C ASP A 93 14.20 1.29 14.39
N ASN A 94 13.36 0.56 13.71
CA ASN A 94 11.94 0.41 14.08
C ASN A 94 11.77 -0.28 15.43
N LEU A 95 12.54 -1.35 15.71
CA LEU A 95 12.52 -2.02 17.01
C LEU A 95 13.02 -1.13 18.14
N ALA A 96 14.12 -0.40 17.91
CA ALA A 96 14.66 0.56 18.87
C ALA A 96 13.63 1.64 19.20
N LEU A 97 13.01 2.19 18.16
CA LEU A 97 11.97 3.21 18.29
C LEU A 97 10.78 2.73 19.14
N LEU A 98 10.39 1.47 18.99
CA LEU A 98 9.26 0.89 19.73
C LEU A 98 9.64 0.43 21.15
N GLY A 99 10.91 0.54 21.56
CA GLY A 99 11.38 -0.01 22.84
C GLY A 99 11.34 -1.54 22.89
N ARG A 100 11.18 -2.20 21.74
CA ARG A 100 11.11 -3.68 21.61
C ARG A 100 12.48 -4.31 21.37
N ASN A 101 13.52 -3.69 21.92
CA ASN A 101 14.92 -4.14 21.79
C ASN A 101 15.19 -5.34 22.68
N GLY A 102 14.83 -6.55 22.28
CA GLY A 102 15.27 -7.79 22.91
C GLY A 102 16.79 -8.08 22.71
N GLY A 103 17.57 -7.03 22.40
CA GLY A 103 19.00 -7.11 22.11
C GLY A 103 19.32 -7.45 20.64
N PRO A 104 20.63 -7.41 20.28
CA PRO A 104 21.09 -7.60 18.89
C PRO A 104 20.71 -8.96 18.29
N ARG A 105 20.70 -10.01 19.13
CA ARG A 105 20.31 -11.37 18.68
C ARG A 105 18.83 -11.45 18.31
N ALA A 106 17.93 -10.86 19.10
CA ALA A 106 16.50 -10.83 18.84
C ALA A 106 16.20 -10.02 17.56
N ALA A 107 16.83 -8.85 17.40
CA ALA A 107 16.70 -8.03 16.20
C ALA A 107 17.19 -8.77 14.94
N ARG A 108 18.33 -9.48 15.02
CA ARG A 108 18.85 -10.30 13.91
C ARG A 108 17.90 -11.46 13.58
N ARG A 109 17.34 -12.13 14.60
CA ARG A 109 16.36 -13.20 14.41
C ARG A 109 15.10 -12.70 13.72
N LEU A 110 14.54 -11.58 14.17
CA LEU A 110 13.38 -10.98 13.52
C LEU A 110 13.72 -10.55 12.08
N THR A 111 14.87 -9.92 11.84
CA THR A 111 15.29 -9.55 10.49
C THR A 111 15.37 -10.78 9.57
N ALA A 112 15.88 -11.90 10.06
CA ALA A 112 15.93 -13.15 9.31
C ALA A 112 14.50 -13.69 9.00
N GLN A 113 13.57 -13.60 9.95
CA GLN A 113 12.17 -13.99 9.73
C GLN A 113 11.49 -13.09 8.71
N VAL A 114 11.71 -11.78 8.78
CA VAL A 114 11.22 -10.82 7.78
C VAL A 114 11.79 -11.14 6.40
N GLY A 115 13.08 -11.48 6.33
CA GLY A 115 13.74 -11.92 5.09
C GLY A 115 13.13 -13.20 4.52
N ASP A 116 12.86 -14.19 5.36
CA ASP A 116 12.17 -15.43 4.95
C ASP A 116 10.78 -15.12 4.38
N SER A 117 9.97 -14.36 5.11
CA SER A 117 8.61 -13.99 4.67
C SER A 117 8.64 -13.22 3.35
N PHE A 118 9.49 -12.20 3.23
CA PHE A 118 9.60 -11.39 2.02
C PHE A 118 10.13 -12.19 0.82
N GLY A 119 11.12 -13.06 1.03
CA GLY A 119 11.63 -13.94 -0.03
C GLY A 119 10.55 -14.86 -0.58
N ARG A 120 9.71 -15.44 0.30
CA ARG A 120 8.57 -16.27 -0.13
C ARG A 120 7.54 -15.47 -0.91
N VAL A 121 7.14 -14.29 -0.43
CA VAL A 121 6.23 -13.39 -1.14
C VAL A 121 6.76 -13.05 -2.52
N LEU A 122 8.06 -12.77 -2.65
CA LEU A 122 8.68 -12.47 -3.95
C LEU A 122 8.55 -13.67 -4.92
N ALA A 123 8.82 -14.90 -4.45
CA ALA A 123 8.66 -16.11 -5.28
C ALA A 123 7.20 -16.32 -5.69
N GLU A 124 6.26 -16.07 -4.79
CA GLU A 124 4.81 -16.17 -5.05
C GLU A 124 4.35 -15.13 -6.08
N TYR A 125 4.87 -13.89 -6.02
CA TYR A 125 4.63 -12.88 -7.05
C TYR A 125 5.17 -13.32 -8.42
N ILE A 126 6.42 -13.77 -8.47
CA ILE A 126 7.05 -14.24 -9.71
C ILE A 126 6.26 -15.42 -10.28
N ARG A 127 5.80 -16.32 -9.42
CA ARG A 127 5.04 -17.54 -9.74
C ARG A 127 3.54 -17.36 -9.53
N MET A 128 2.98 -16.15 -9.70
CA MET A 128 1.59 -15.84 -9.39
C MET A 128 0.59 -16.80 -10.04
N GLY A 129 0.78 -17.17 -11.31
CA GLY A 129 -0.06 -18.16 -11.96
C GLY A 129 -0.04 -19.52 -11.25
N GLY A 130 1.14 -19.94 -10.77
CA GLY A 130 1.30 -21.15 -9.96
C GLY A 130 0.65 -21.05 -8.59
N PHE A 131 0.65 -19.87 -7.97
CA PHE A 131 -0.06 -19.62 -6.71
C PHE A 131 -1.58 -19.64 -6.93
N ALA A 132 -2.08 -18.89 -7.90
CA ALA A 132 -3.50 -18.83 -8.24
C ALA A 132 -4.10 -20.20 -8.63
N ALA A 133 -3.30 -21.08 -9.21
CA ALA A 133 -3.72 -22.45 -9.58
C ALA A 133 -3.80 -23.42 -8.38
N ARG A 134 -3.53 -22.95 -7.14
CA ARG A 134 -3.50 -23.78 -5.93
C ARG A 134 -4.46 -23.25 -4.84
N PRO A 135 -5.78 -23.26 -5.08
CA PRO A 135 -6.74 -22.75 -4.10
C PRO A 135 -6.68 -23.51 -2.76
N GLY A 136 -6.26 -24.78 -2.75
CA GLY A 136 -6.07 -25.57 -1.53
C GLY A 136 -4.99 -25.04 -0.58
N LEU A 137 -4.17 -24.05 -0.99
CA LEU A 137 -3.26 -23.34 -0.10
C LEU A 137 -3.96 -22.24 0.71
N LEU A 138 -5.23 -21.92 0.43
CA LEU A 138 -5.97 -20.85 1.07
C LEU A 138 -7.05 -21.43 1.99
N HIS A 139 -6.89 -21.30 3.30
CA HIS A 139 -7.88 -21.62 4.30
C HIS A 139 -8.65 -20.34 4.63
N VAL A 140 -9.86 -20.20 4.08
CA VAL A 140 -10.63 -18.95 4.15
C VAL A 140 -11.57 -18.97 5.35
N HIS A 141 -11.51 -17.91 6.14
CA HIS A 141 -12.33 -17.69 7.34
C HIS A 141 -13.11 -16.37 7.21
N GLY A 142 -14.36 -16.35 7.60
CA GLY A 142 -15.25 -15.20 7.46
C GLY A 142 -15.65 -14.97 5.99
N GLY A 143 -15.89 -13.71 5.64
CA GLY A 143 -16.27 -13.34 4.27
C GLY A 143 -17.77 -13.14 4.07
N ASP A 144 -18.60 -13.46 5.05
CA ASP A 144 -20.06 -13.27 4.97
C ASP A 144 -20.43 -11.79 4.83
N ALA A 145 -19.77 -10.91 5.59
CA ALA A 145 -19.97 -9.48 5.48
C ALA A 145 -19.58 -8.94 4.11
N LEU A 146 -18.49 -9.45 3.50
CA LEU A 146 -18.07 -9.13 2.15
C LEU A 146 -19.15 -9.55 1.14
N ARG A 147 -19.59 -10.82 1.19
CA ARG A 147 -20.63 -11.32 0.30
C ARG A 147 -21.95 -10.55 0.44
N ALA A 148 -22.34 -10.24 1.69
CA ALA A 148 -23.57 -9.49 1.97
C ALA A 148 -23.50 -8.06 1.40
N ALA A 149 -22.36 -7.37 1.53
CA ALA A 149 -22.19 -6.03 0.98
C ALA A 149 -22.28 -6.01 -0.54
N LEU A 150 -21.64 -6.97 -1.20
CA LEU A 150 -21.66 -7.07 -2.66
C LEU A 150 -23.05 -7.45 -3.19
N LYS A 151 -23.74 -8.42 -2.52
CA LYS A 151 -25.12 -8.77 -2.86
C LYS A 151 -26.07 -7.58 -2.72
N ALA A 152 -25.82 -6.69 -1.76
CA ALA A 152 -26.59 -5.45 -1.58
C ALA A 152 -26.17 -4.31 -2.56
N GLY A 153 -25.21 -4.55 -3.47
CA GLY A 153 -24.74 -3.55 -4.44
C GLY A 153 -23.95 -2.39 -3.83
N ARG A 154 -23.53 -2.49 -2.55
CA ARG A 154 -22.87 -1.39 -1.83
C ARG A 154 -21.37 -1.30 -2.09
N GLY A 155 -20.77 -2.33 -2.73
CA GLY A 155 -19.32 -2.48 -2.80
C GLY A 155 -18.69 -2.75 -1.43
N ALA A 156 -17.36 -2.93 -1.39
CA ALA A 156 -16.64 -3.12 -0.12
C ALA A 156 -15.20 -2.59 -0.23
N ILE A 157 -14.71 -1.98 0.85
CA ILE A 157 -13.30 -1.63 0.99
C ILE A 157 -12.65 -2.62 1.97
N ILE A 158 -11.78 -3.46 1.43
CA ILE A 158 -10.98 -4.39 2.22
C ILE A 158 -9.69 -3.67 2.60
N VAL A 159 -9.35 -3.65 3.89
CA VAL A 159 -8.13 -3.03 4.39
C VAL A 159 -7.18 -4.07 4.95
N SER A 160 -5.90 -3.94 4.59
CA SER A 160 -4.86 -4.84 5.04
C SER A 160 -3.52 -4.11 5.24
N ALA A 161 -2.52 -4.87 5.65
CA ALA A 161 -1.13 -4.45 5.82
C ALA A 161 -0.21 -5.23 4.88
N HIS A 162 1.05 -4.76 4.71
CA HIS A 162 2.12 -5.55 4.09
C HIS A 162 2.56 -6.66 5.06
N PHE A 163 1.64 -7.60 5.28
CA PHE A 163 1.76 -8.71 6.23
C PHE A 163 1.43 -10.03 5.52
N GLY A 164 2.21 -11.08 5.78
CA GLY A 164 2.05 -12.37 5.12
C GLY A 164 2.08 -12.24 3.60
N ASN A 165 1.00 -12.66 2.93
CA ASN A 165 0.80 -12.37 1.51
C ASN A 165 -0.60 -11.79 1.26
N TRP A 166 -0.66 -10.50 0.94
CA TRP A 166 -1.92 -9.80 0.67
C TRP A 166 -2.61 -10.25 -0.63
N GLU A 167 -1.89 -10.86 -1.58
CA GLU A 167 -2.51 -11.44 -2.78
C GLU A 167 -3.34 -12.70 -2.44
N ALA A 168 -3.02 -13.38 -1.34
CA ALA A 168 -3.85 -14.47 -0.83
C ALA A 168 -5.28 -13.99 -0.52
N ILE A 169 -5.45 -12.73 -0.04
CA ILE A 169 -6.76 -12.13 0.21
C ILE A 169 -7.55 -11.98 -1.09
N ARG A 170 -6.89 -11.54 -2.17
CA ARG A 170 -7.53 -11.35 -3.49
C ARG A 170 -7.92 -12.68 -4.10
N LEU A 171 -7.02 -13.67 -4.02
CA LEU A 171 -7.28 -15.04 -4.50
C LEU A 171 -8.39 -15.71 -3.69
N ALA A 172 -8.42 -15.52 -2.37
CA ALA A 172 -9.51 -15.99 -1.51
C ALA A 172 -10.85 -15.33 -1.86
N GLY A 173 -10.85 -14.01 -2.13
CA GLY A 173 -12.03 -13.31 -2.62
C GLY A 173 -12.59 -13.94 -3.89
N ARG A 174 -11.72 -14.28 -4.85
CA ARG A 174 -12.12 -15.00 -6.07
C ARG A 174 -12.76 -16.36 -5.75
N GLY A 175 -12.21 -17.10 -4.79
CA GLY A 175 -12.81 -18.36 -4.27
C GLY A 175 -14.20 -18.17 -3.66
N LEU A 176 -14.49 -16.95 -3.16
CA LEU A 176 -15.83 -16.55 -2.68
C LEU A 176 -16.74 -16.01 -3.80
N GLY A 177 -16.32 -16.04 -5.06
CA GLY A 177 -17.04 -15.45 -6.20
C GLY A 177 -16.89 -13.93 -6.32
N VAL A 178 -15.88 -13.33 -5.69
CA VAL A 178 -15.67 -11.88 -5.61
C VAL A 178 -14.35 -11.51 -6.27
N GLU A 179 -14.40 -10.70 -7.33
CA GLU A 179 -13.21 -10.06 -7.89
C GLU A 179 -12.79 -8.87 -7.00
N VAL A 180 -11.60 -8.97 -6.41
CA VAL A 180 -11.04 -7.95 -5.52
C VAL A 180 -9.99 -7.16 -6.27
N GLY A 181 -10.27 -5.88 -6.53
CA GLY A 181 -9.31 -4.93 -7.10
C GLY A 181 -8.24 -4.52 -6.09
N ILE A 182 -7.19 -3.86 -6.59
CA ILE A 182 -6.09 -3.36 -5.74
C ILE A 182 -5.63 -1.97 -6.21
N ILE A 183 -5.20 -1.14 -5.26
CA ILE A 183 -4.53 0.12 -5.57
C ILE A 183 -3.04 -0.16 -5.78
N TYR A 184 -2.52 0.27 -6.92
CA TYR A 184 -1.16 -0.01 -7.36
C TYR A 184 -0.37 1.28 -7.62
N ARG A 185 0.85 1.34 -7.13
CA ARG A 185 1.82 2.38 -7.50
C ARG A 185 2.82 1.79 -8.49
N PRO A 186 2.93 2.34 -9.71
CA PRO A 186 3.90 1.87 -10.69
C PRO A 186 5.34 1.91 -10.16
N PHE A 187 6.12 0.91 -10.50
CA PHE A 187 7.56 0.91 -10.26
C PHE A 187 8.24 1.95 -11.15
N ASN A 188 9.35 2.51 -10.66
CA ASN A 188 10.10 3.51 -11.42
C ASN A 188 10.77 2.93 -12.68
N ASN A 189 11.11 1.64 -12.69
CA ASN A 189 11.60 0.94 -13.87
C ASN A 189 10.41 0.47 -14.72
N PRO A 190 10.21 0.99 -15.95
CA PRO A 190 9.03 0.68 -16.76
C PRO A 190 9.01 -0.78 -17.23
N ALA A 191 10.15 -1.40 -17.50
CA ALA A 191 10.24 -2.80 -17.91
C ALA A 191 9.86 -3.74 -16.75
N PHE A 192 10.39 -3.49 -15.56
CA PHE A 192 10.01 -4.22 -14.34
C PHE A 192 8.53 -3.99 -14.01
N ASN A 193 8.05 -2.76 -14.20
CA ASN A 193 6.65 -2.41 -13.97
C ASN A 193 5.70 -3.22 -14.86
N ALA A 194 6.02 -3.40 -16.14
CA ALA A 194 5.21 -4.20 -17.06
C ALA A 194 5.10 -5.66 -16.61
N VAL A 195 6.23 -6.25 -16.19
CA VAL A 195 6.25 -7.64 -15.66
C VAL A 195 5.43 -7.75 -14.38
N ALA A 196 5.65 -6.82 -13.43
CA ALA A 196 4.94 -6.82 -12.14
C ALA A 196 3.43 -6.64 -12.31
N LEU A 197 3.00 -5.71 -13.19
CA LEU A 197 1.59 -5.46 -13.46
C LEU A 197 0.88 -6.72 -14.01
N GLY A 198 1.52 -7.41 -14.94
CA GLY A 198 1.00 -8.67 -15.47
C GLY A 198 0.81 -9.74 -14.37
N LYS A 199 1.75 -9.83 -13.41
CA LYS A 199 1.64 -10.76 -12.28
C LYS A 199 0.52 -10.34 -11.31
N ILE A 200 0.42 -9.06 -10.98
CA ILE A 200 -0.63 -8.53 -10.08
C ILE A 200 -2.02 -8.76 -10.69
N ALA A 201 -2.18 -8.57 -11.99
CA ALA A 201 -3.45 -8.80 -12.69
C ALA A 201 -3.92 -10.28 -12.66
N MET A 202 -2.99 -11.23 -12.54
CA MET A 202 -3.33 -12.67 -12.42
C MET A 202 -4.03 -13.00 -11.10
N ALA A 203 -3.84 -12.21 -10.04
CA ALA A 203 -4.52 -12.42 -8.76
C ALA A 203 -5.94 -11.86 -8.73
N GLY A 204 -6.36 -11.05 -9.71
CA GLY A 204 -7.70 -10.46 -9.83
C GLY A 204 -7.66 -9.02 -10.31
N GLY A 205 -8.83 -8.40 -10.50
CA GLY A 205 -8.98 -7.05 -11.00
C GLY A 205 -10.07 -6.25 -10.28
N PRO A 206 -10.17 -4.94 -10.58
CA PRO A 206 -9.23 -4.14 -11.37
C PRO A 206 -7.93 -3.79 -10.62
N VAL A 207 -6.85 -3.53 -11.38
CA VAL A 207 -5.62 -2.93 -10.84
C VAL A 207 -5.69 -1.43 -11.10
N LEU A 208 -5.86 -0.65 -10.05
CA LEU A 208 -6.09 0.80 -10.13
C LEU A 208 -4.82 1.57 -9.75
N TYR A 209 -4.48 2.58 -10.52
CA TYR A 209 -3.28 3.37 -10.26
C TYR A 209 -3.50 4.37 -9.11
N LYS A 210 -2.50 4.54 -8.25
CA LYS A 210 -2.51 5.61 -7.24
C LYS A 210 -2.58 6.98 -7.93
N GLY A 211 -3.44 7.88 -7.44
CA GLY A 211 -3.62 9.24 -7.94
C GLY A 211 -5.08 9.58 -8.25
N ALA A 212 -5.33 10.80 -8.75
CA ALA A 212 -6.68 11.31 -8.96
C ALA A 212 -7.51 10.46 -9.93
N ALA A 213 -6.89 9.99 -11.02
CA ALA A 213 -7.55 9.12 -12.00
C ALA A 213 -7.94 7.77 -11.39
N GLY A 214 -7.03 7.16 -10.62
CA GLY A 214 -7.32 5.90 -9.91
C GLY A 214 -8.38 6.06 -8.83
N LEU A 215 -8.41 7.20 -8.13
CA LEU A 215 -9.49 7.49 -7.18
C LEU A 215 -10.86 7.53 -7.88
N LYS A 216 -10.97 8.19 -9.04
CA LYS A 216 -12.21 8.19 -9.83
C LYS A 216 -12.62 6.78 -10.25
N GLN A 217 -11.67 5.96 -10.69
CA GLN A 217 -11.92 4.57 -11.07
C GLN A 217 -12.34 3.73 -9.85
N MET A 218 -11.70 3.90 -8.70
CA MET A 218 -12.05 3.25 -7.44
C MET A 218 -13.49 3.57 -7.03
N VAL A 219 -13.87 4.85 -7.02
CA VAL A 219 -15.25 5.28 -6.70
C VAL A 219 -16.26 4.66 -7.68
N ARG A 220 -15.95 4.62 -8.98
CA ARG A 220 -16.80 3.98 -9.98
C ARG A 220 -16.94 2.48 -9.72
N HIS A 221 -15.85 1.79 -9.43
CA HIS A 221 -15.84 0.36 -9.15
C HIS A 221 -16.66 0.01 -7.90
N LEU A 222 -16.48 0.78 -6.82
CA LEU A 222 -17.27 0.61 -5.58
C LEU A 222 -18.75 0.88 -5.81
N ARG A 223 -19.12 1.93 -6.58
CA ARG A 223 -20.53 2.21 -6.95
C ARG A 223 -21.15 1.11 -7.80
N GLY A 224 -20.35 0.41 -8.57
CA GLY A 224 -20.75 -0.79 -9.31
C GLY A 224 -20.86 -2.05 -8.45
N GLY A 225 -20.74 -1.94 -7.12
CA GLY A 225 -20.83 -3.07 -6.21
C GLY A 225 -19.51 -3.88 -6.10
N GLY A 226 -18.38 -3.35 -6.60
CA GLY A 226 -17.09 -4.06 -6.57
C GLY A 226 -16.37 -3.99 -5.22
N ALA A 227 -15.36 -4.83 -5.04
CA ALA A 227 -14.49 -4.83 -3.85
C ALA A 227 -13.07 -4.37 -4.19
N ILE A 228 -12.43 -3.62 -3.27
CA ILE A 228 -11.06 -3.13 -3.44
C ILE A 228 -10.24 -3.41 -2.19
N LEU A 229 -9.06 -3.99 -2.36
CA LEU A 229 -8.04 -4.13 -1.33
C LEU A 229 -7.12 -2.91 -1.28
N ILE A 230 -6.93 -2.35 -0.09
CA ILE A 230 -6.02 -1.23 0.16
C ILE A 230 -5.09 -1.58 1.32
N LEU A 231 -3.78 -1.44 1.11
CA LEU A 231 -2.77 -1.63 2.15
C LEU A 231 -2.52 -0.27 2.84
N LEU A 232 -2.74 -0.19 4.16
CA LEU A 232 -2.79 1.07 4.91
C LEU A 232 -1.74 1.20 6.01
N ASP A 233 -0.80 0.27 6.10
CA ASP A 233 0.25 0.24 7.12
C ASP A 233 1.48 1.11 6.79
N GLN A 234 1.49 1.78 5.65
CA GLN A 234 2.56 2.71 5.30
C GLN A 234 2.26 4.13 5.80
N ARG A 235 3.35 4.90 6.05
CA ARG A 235 3.23 6.31 6.42
C ARG A 235 2.64 7.13 5.27
N LEU A 236 1.65 7.97 5.60
CA LEU A 236 1.18 9.04 4.72
C LEU A 236 1.60 10.38 5.32
N GLY A 237 2.31 11.22 4.55
CA GLY A 237 2.93 12.46 5.06
C GLY A 237 1.96 13.45 5.69
N ASP A 238 0.76 13.55 5.12
CA ASP A 238 -0.37 14.40 5.52
C ASP A 238 -1.50 13.61 6.22
N GLY A 239 -1.22 12.38 6.64
CA GLY A 239 -2.17 11.54 7.39
C GLY A 239 -2.39 12.02 8.82
N ALA A 240 -3.51 11.63 9.43
CA ALA A 240 -3.79 11.91 10.83
C ALA A 240 -2.77 11.24 11.76
N ALA A 241 -2.40 11.94 12.81
CA ALA A 241 -1.49 11.45 13.85
C ALA A 241 -2.24 10.46 14.77
N LEU A 242 -2.22 9.17 14.43
CA LEU A 242 -2.93 8.13 15.17
C LEU A 242 -1.97 7.17 15.87
N PRO A 243 -2.37 6.54 16.98
CA PRO A 243 -1.57 5.52 17.65
C PRO A 243 -1.36 4.30 16.74
N PHE A 244 -0.13 3.77 16.78
CA PHE A 244 0.25 2.51 16.15
C PHE A 244 1.45 1.91 16.91
N MET A 245 1.27 0.73 17.50
CA MET A 245 2.26 0.02 18.30
C MET A 245 2.84 0.87 19.44
N GLY A 246 1.98 1.60 20.15
CA GLY A 246 2.34 2.46 21.28
C GLY A 246 2.98 3.79 20.88
N ARG A 247 3.07 4.13 19.59
CA ARG A 247 3.60 5.41 19.10
C ARG A 247 2.69 6.06 18.08
N THR A 248 2.82 7.38 17.95
CA THR A 248 2.09 8.12 16.92
C THR A 248 2.63 7.84 15.54
N ALA A 249 1.73 7.49 14.62
CA ALA A 249 2.05 7.25 13.20
C ALA A 249 1.06 7.98 12.29
N HIS A 250 1.56 8.66 11.28
CA HIS A 250 0.72 9.32 10.28
C HIS A 250 -0.03 8.29 9.44
N THR A 251 -1.35 8.28 9.56
CA THR A 251 -2.24 7.26 9.00
C THR A 251 -3.25 7.89 8.05
N ALA A 252 -3.49 7.27 6.90
CA ALA A 252 -4.47 7.76 5.92
C ALA A 252 -5.89 7.54 6.44
N THR A 253 -6.62 8.62 6.73
CA THR A 253 -8.04 8.57 7.14
C THR A 253 -9.01 8.73 5.97
N SER A 254 -8.51 9.16 4.82
CA SER A 254 -9.31 9.38 3.60
C SER A 254 -10.03 8.12 3.11
N VAL A 255 -9.48 6.93 3.38
CA VAL A 255 -10.10 5.64 3.00
C VAL A 255 -11.34 5.37 3.86
N ALA A 256 -11.26 5.63 5.16
CA ALA A 256 -12.41 5.51 6.06
C ALA A 256 -13.49 6.55 5.73
N ALA A 257 -13.10 7.80 5.46
CA ALA A 257 -14.02 8.84 5.02
C ALA A 257 -14.73 8.47 3.69
N LEU A 258 -14.01 7.85 2.76
CA LEU A 258 -14.60 7.36 1.51
C LEU A 258 -15.59 6.22 1.78
N ALA A 259 -15.24 5.26 2.62
CA ALA A 259 -16.11 4.15 3.02
C ALA A 259 -17.43 4.67 3.59
N GLN A 260 -17.39 5.62 4.52
CA GLN A 260 -18.56 6.26 5.11
C GLN A 260 -19.43 6.99 4.07
N ARG A 261 -18.81 7.83 3.21
CA ARG A 261 -19.54 8.55 2.14
C ARG A 261 -20.25 7.63 1.18
N MET A 262 -19.72 6.45 0.95
CA MET A 262 -20.27 5.49 -0.01
C MET A 262 -21.20 4.46 0.64
N GLY A 263 -21.30 4.43 1.97
CA GLY A 263 -22.00 3.37 2.69
C GLY A 263 -21.37 1.99 2.47
N ALA A 264 -20.10 1.95 2.03
CA ALA A 264 -19.37 0.71 1.80
C ALA A 264 -18.72 0.23 3.10
N PRO A 265 -18.86 -1.06 3.49
CA PRO A 265 -18.21 -1.56 4.68
C PRO A 265 -16.68 -1.51 4.55
N LEU A 266 -16.01 -1.17 5.65
CA LEU A 266 -14.55 -1.21 5.81
C LEU A 266 -14.20 -2.53 6.49
N ILE A 267 -13.67 -3.50 5.74
CA ILE A 267 -13.46 -4.88 6.18
C ILE A 267 -11.97 -5.15 6.36
N PRO A 268 -11.45 -5.34 7.57
CA PRO A 268 -10.08 -5.80 7.77
C PRO A 268 -9.93 -7.23 7.24
N ALA A 269 -8.84 -7.49 6.51
CA ALA A 269 -8.53 -8.85 6.07
C ALA A 269 -7.02 -9.10 6.10
N VAL A 270 -6.63 -10.31 6.43
CA VAL A 270 -5.23 -10.74 6.55
C VAL A 270 -5.00 -12.07 5.86
N GLY A 271 -3.87 -12.19 5.14
CA GLY A 271 -3.39 -13.46 4.60
C GLY A 271 -2.16 -13.92 5.41
N GLN A 272 -2.39 -14.56 6.55
CA GLN A 272 -1.32 -15.02 7.44
C GLN A 272 -0.76 -16.36 6.96
N ARG A 273 0.55 -16.40 6.71
CA ARG A 273 1.22 -17.65 6.33
C ARG A 273 1.26 -18.62 7.49
N ARG A 274 0.92 -19.88 7.23
CA ARG A 274 0.93 -20.98 8.20
C ARG A 274 2.34 -21.53 8.43
N ALA A 275 2.48 -22.39 9.43
CA ALA A 275 3.76 -22.97 9.83
C ALA A 275 4.42 -23.86 8.74
N ASP A 276 3.64 -24.41 7.81
CA ASP A 276 4.15 -25.17 6.66
C ASP A 276 4.96 -24.30 5.69
N GLY A 277 4.83 -22.96 5.82
CA GLY A 277 5.52 -21.97 5.00
C GLY A 277 4.98 -21.82 3.59
N LEU A 278 3.84 -22.42 3.26
CA LEU A 278 3.25 -22.46 1.92
C LEU A 278 1.79 -22.02 1.90
N SER A 279 1.00 -22.51 2.86
CA SER A 279 -0.44 -22.23 2.94
C SER A 279 -0.72 -20.99 3.80
N PHE A 280 -1.95 -20.49 3.70
CA PHE A 280 -2.40 -19.26 4.35
C PHE A 280 -3.73 -19.47 5.05
N ASP A 281 -3.85 -18.94 6.28
CA ASP A 281 -5.13 -18.60 6.85
C ASP A 281 -5.51 -17.21 6.34
N VAL A 282 -6.56 -17.13 5.52
CA VAL A 282 -7.09 -15.87 5.00
C VAL A 282 -8.35 -15.54 5.77
N THR A 283 -8.26 -14.53 6.62
CA THR A 283 -9.38 -14.11 7.46
C THR A 283 -9.94 -12.79 6.99
N PHE A 284 -11.23 -12.76 6.67
CA PHE A 284 -12.02 -11.54 6.54
C PHE A 284 -12.71 -11.29 7.88
N GLU A 285 -12.30 -10.22 8.57
CA GLU A 285 -12.83 -9.87 9.88
C GLU A 285 -14.19 -9.14 9.75
N PRO A 286 -14.95 -8.99 10.84
CA PRO A 286 -16.15 -8.15 10.83
C PRO A 286 -15.85 -6.72 10.41
N PRO A 287 -16.77 -6.03 9.72
CA PRO A 287 -16.59 -4.65 9.33
C PRO A 287 -16.33 -3.74 10.52
N ILE A 288 -15.46 -2.76 10.32
CA ILE A 288 -15.23 -1.69 11.30
C ILE A 288 -16.45 -0.77 11.33
N ILE A 289 -17.05 -0.64 12.49
CA ILE A 289 -18.15 0.31 12.75
C ILE A 289 -17.57 1.45 13.59
N ALA A 290 -17.65 2.68 13.06
CA ALA A 290 -17.15 3.87 13.74
C ALA A 290 -17.83 5.12 13.17
N ASP A 291 -18.10 6.11 14.04
CA ASP A 291 -18.81 7.33 13.66
C ASP A 291 -17.91 8.34 12.96
N ALA A 292 -16.60 8.22 13.12
CA ALA A 292 -15.62 9.14 12.53
C ALA A 292 -14.48 8.38 11.83
N PRO A 293 -13.92 8.95 10.73
CA PRO A 293 -12.80 8.35 9.99
C PRO A 293 -11.58 8.04 10.87
N ASP A 294 -11.24 8.90 11.81
CA ASP A 294 -10.11 8.71 12.72
C ASP A 294 -10.35 7.54 13.68
N ALA A 295 -11.57 7.39 14.21
CA ALA A 295 -11.95 6.26 15.05
C ALA A 295 -11.89 4.94 14.26
N ALA A 296 -12.38 4.93 13.03
CA ALA A 296 -12.27 3.78 12.14
C ALA A 296 -10.81 3.38 11.90
N MET A 297 -9.93 4.35 11.62
CA MET A 297 -8.53 4.06 11.37
C MET A 297 -7.73 3.69 12.62
N ARG A 298 -8.12 4.15 13.83
CA ARG A 298 -7.59 3.61 15.10
C ARG A 298 -7.94 2.13 15.24
N ALA A 299 -9.19 1.75 14.97
CA ALA A 299 -9.61 0.36 15.01
C ALA A 299 -8.88 -0.50 13.96
N VAL A 300 -8.65 0.01 12.74
CA VAL A 300 -7.83 -0.66 11.71
C VAL A 300 -6.39 -0.84 12.20
N ASN A 301 -5.76 0.20 12.75
CA ASN A 301 -4.40 0.11 13.31
C ASN A 301 -4.33 -0.98 14.39
N ALA A 302 -5.30 -1.03 15.31
CA ALA A 302 -5.34 -2.05 16.37
C ALA A 302 -5.43 -3.48 15.80
N ARG A 303 -6.13 -3.70 14.66
CA ARG A 303 -6.13 -5.00 13.97
C ARG A 303 -4.75 -5.34 13.43
N PHE A 304 -4.08 -4.39 12.79
CA PHE A 304 -2.72 -4.58 12.27
C PHE A 304 -1.74 -4.89 13.39
N GLU A 305 -1.82 -4.20 14.53
CA GLU A 305 -1.01 -4.48 15.73
C GLU A 305 -1.21 -5.92 16.21
N ALA A 306 -2.46 -6.37 16.32
CA ALA A 306 -2.77 -7.72 16.75
C ALA A 306 -2.22 -8.79 15.80
N TRP A 307 -2.20 -8.54 14.48
CA TRP A 307 -1.57 -9.45 13.51
C TRP A 307 -0.05 -9.46 13.65
N ILE A 308 0.57 -8.28 13.81
CA ILE A 308 2.01 -8.13 13.96
C ILE A 308 2.51 -8.79 15.24
N ASP A 309 1.78 -8.63 16.35
CA ASP A 309 2.15 -9.23 17.63
C ASP A 309 2.08 -10.78 17.60
N ARG A 310 1.11 -11.36 16.87
CA ARG A 310 1.03 -12.81 16.67
C ARG A 310 2.15 -13.39 15.81
N ALA A 311 2.55 -12.69 14.76
CA ALA A 311 3.56 -13.18 13.82
C ALA A 311 4.44 -12.03 13.29
N PRO A 312 5.31 -11.45 14.14
CA PRO A 312 6.06 -10.24 13.80
C PRO A 312 6.98 -10.42 12.60
N GLY A 313 7.48 -11.63 12.34
CA GLY A 313 8.31 -11.93 11.16
C GLY A 313 7.58 -11.83 9.82
N GLN A 314 6.25 -11.75 9.83
CA GLN A 314 5.46 -11.65 8.61
C GLN A 314 5.12 -10.22 8.20
N TRP A 315 5.34 -9.22 9.05
CA TRP A 315 5.14 -7.82 8.69
C TRP A 315 6.36 -7.24 7.99
N PHE A 316 6.13 -6.29 7.08
CA PHE A 316 7.20 -5.66 6.29
C PHE A 316 7.87 -4.53 7.06
N TRP A 317 8.72 -4.86 8.03
CA TRP A 317 9.48 -3.92 8.88
C TRP A 317 10.42 -2.99 8.12
N LEU A 318 10.57 -3.12 6.83
CA LEU A 318 11.49 -2.30 6.02
C LEU A 318 10.94 -0.90 5.71
N HIS A 319 9.70 -0.61 6.05
CA HIS A 319 9.14 0.74 5.97
C HIS A 319 9.51 1.58 7.18
N ARG A 320 9.78 2.88 6.96
CA ARG A 320 9.88 3.88 8.02
C ARG A 320 8.46 4.35 8.41
N ARG A 321 7.70 3.51 9.12
CA ARG A 321 6.33 3.79 9.54
C ARG A 321 6.25 5.00 10.46
N TRP A 322 7.24 5.13 11.33
CA TRP A 322 7.38 6.27 12.25
C TRP A 322 8.54 7.14 11.76
N LYS A 323 8.29 8.43 11.52
CA LYS A 323 9.36 9.40 11.33
C LYS A 323 9.80 9.91 12.70
N TRP A 324 11.09 10.08 12.88
CA TRP A 324 11.65 10.70 14.08
C TRP A 324 11.22 12.18 14.11
N ALA A 325 10.86 12.69 15.32
CA ALA A 325 10.77 14.12 15.55
C ALA A 325 12.22 14.66 15.52
N GLY A 326 12.71 15.05 14.36
CA GLY A 326 14.10 15.46 14.17
C GLY A 326 14.73 15.00 12.86
N ASP A 327 14.08 14.09 12.10
CA ASP A 327 14.51 13.86 10.74
C ASP A 327 14.35 15.17 9.95
N PRO A 328 15.43 15.74 9.36
CA PRO A 328 15.27 16.87 8.46
C PRO A 328 14.29 16.47 7.36
N VAL A 329 13.26 17.28 7.17
CA VAL A 329 12.34 17.14 6.05
C VAL A 329 13.20 17.15 4.79
N SER A 330 13.37 16.02 4.16
CA SER A 330 14.03 15.97 2.86
C SER A 330 13.12 16.69 1.86
N GLY A 331 13.44 17.94 1.62
CA GLY A 331 12.91 18.76 0.54
C GLY A 331 11.77 19.70 0.90
N SER A 332 12.11 20.98 0.82
CA SER A 332 11.29 22.20 0.65
C SER A 332 10.45 22.66 1.83
N SER A 333 11.11 23.42 2.70
CA SER A 333 10.49 24.55 3.39
C SER A 333 10.11 25.62 2.33
N VAL A 334 8.86 25.64 1.91
CA VAL A 334 8.31 26.90 1.41
C VAL A 334 7.95 27.69 2.68
N THR A 335 8.86 28.55 3.11
CA THR A 335 8.59 29.62 4.05
C THR A 335 7.62 30.57 3.36
N CYS A 336 6.36 30.55 3.79
CA CYS A 336 5.49 31.69 3.60
C CYS A 336 6.05 32.81 4.47
N SER A 337 6.86 33.68 3.89
CA SER A 337 7.25 34.95 4.49
C SER A 337 5.99 35.80 4.57
N SER A 338 5.46 35.96 5.77
CA SER A 338 4.61 37.09 6.11
C SER A 338 5.50 38.33 6.10
N ALA A 339 5.45 39.12 5.05
CA ALA A 339 5.95 40.47 5.10
C ALA A 339 4.87 41.33 5.74
N ASP A 340 5.05 41.64 7.03
CA ASP A 340 4.54 42.82 7.66
C ASP A 340 5.40 44.02 7.21
N THR A 341 4.79 44.98 6.61
CA THR A 341 4.79 46.44 6.87
C THR A 341 4.03 47.15 5.78
#